data_dd3a9f5435a59507fb23c47876cf170f
#
_entry.id   dd3a9f5435a59507fb23c47876cf170f
#
_cell.length_a   1.000
_cell.length_b   1.000
_cell.length_c   1.000
_cell.angle_alpha   90.00
_cell.angle_beta   90.00
_cell.angle_gamma   90.00
#
_symmetry.space_group_name_H-M   'P 1'
#
loop_
_entity.id
_entity.type
_entity.pdbx_description
1 polymer ?
#
loop_
_entity_poly.entity_id
_entity_poly.type
_entity_poly.pdbx_seq_one_letter_code
_entity_poly.pdbx_strand_id
1 'polypeptide(L)'
;MSEELQQNLRNQLWEVANKLRGNMSASDFMYFTLGFIFYKYLSEKIEKHANDALVDDEVTFKELWAMEKDEDIEELQEVVKTECLENIGYFIEPNFLFSSVIESIKKKENILPMLERSLKRIEDSTLGQDSEEDFGGLFSDIDLASPKLGKTADDKNTLVSNVLLALDDIDFGVEASQEIDILGDAYEYMISQFAAGAGKKAGEFYTPQEVSRILAEIVTIGHARLRNVYDPTCGSGSLLLRAASIGHANEIFGQEKNPTTYNLARMNMLLHGIKFSNFRIENGDTLEADAFGDTQFDAVVANPPFSAEWSAADKFNNDDRFSKAGRLAPRKTADYAFILHMIYHLNEGGTMACVAPHGVLFRGNAEGVIRRFLIEKKNYVDAIIGLPANIFYGTSIPTCILVFKKCRKEDDNILFIDASKEFEKVKTQNKLRPQHIQKIVDTYRERKEIEKYSHLATLQEVAENDYNLNIPRYVDTFEEEEPIDIHAVMKEIKELEAKRADLDKEIEGYLKELGLA
;
A
#
# COMPACT_ATOMS: atom_id res chain seq x y z
N MET A 1 -22.42 -9.18 0.36
CA MET A 1 -22.41 -8.59 -0.99
C MET A 1 -21.46 -9.37 -1.87
N SER A 2 -21.79 -9.61 -3.14
CA SER A 2 -21.09 -10.61 -3.93
C SER A 2 -19.72 -10.12 -4.39
N GLU A 3 -18.70 -10.99 -4.35
CA GLU A 3 -17.39 -10.78 -5.00
C GLU A 3 -17.53 -10.32 -6.46
N GLU A 4 -18.66 -10.67 -7.08
CA GLU A 4 -19.03 -10.30 -8.44
C GLU A 4 -19.25 -8.78 -8.60
N LEU A 5 -19.86 -8.11 -7.62
CA LEU A 5 -20.10 -6.67 -7.66
C LEU A 5 -18.78 -5.89 -7.52
N GLN A 6 -17.91 -6.31 -6.61
CA GLN A 6 -16.56 -5.74 -6.46
C GLN A 6 -15.73 -5.94 -7.73
N GLN A 7 -15.76 -7.13 -8.33
CA GLN A 7 -15.02 -7.41 -9.56
C GLN A 7 -15.54 -6.59 -10.73
N ASN A 8 -16.87 -6.39 -10.82
CA ASN A 8 -17.47 -5.55 -11.85
C ASN A 8 -17.01 -4.09 -11.73
N LEU A 9 -17.07 -3.50 -10.54
CA LEU A 9 -16.59 -2.13 -10.29
C LEU A 9 -15.11 -1.96 -10.64
N ARG A 10 -14.26 -2.92 -10.23
CA ARG A 10 -12.82 -2.93 -10.58
C ARG A 10 -12.61 -2.95 -12.09
N ASN A 11 -13.36 -3.74 -12.83
CA ASN A 11 -13.26 -3.81 -14.28
C ASN A 11 -13.71 -2.51 -14.95
N GLN A 12 -14.83 -1.93 -14.51
CA GLN A 12 -15.33 -0.67 -15.04
C GLN A 12 -14.35 0.47 -14.83
N LEU A 13 -13.80 0.64 -13.60
CA LEU A 13 -12.80 1.65 -13.31
C LEU A 13 -11.52 1.46 -14.12
N TRP A 14 -11.10 0.20 -14.34
CA TRP A 14 -9.94 -0.11 -15.17
C TRP A 14 -10.16 0.21 -16.66
N GLU A 15 -11.37 0.03 -17.17
CA GLU A 15 -11.74 0.43 -18.54
C GLU A 15 -11.70 1.96 -18.69
N VAL A 16 -12.18 2.71 -17.70
CA VAL A 16 -12.08 4.17 -17.68
C VAL A 16 -10.61 4.61 -17.71
N ALA A 17 -9.78 4.03 -16.84
CA ALA A 17 -8.35 4.31 -16.83
C ALA A 17 -7.70 4.09 -18.20
N ASN A 18 -8.06 3.01 -18.90
CA ASN A 18 -7.50 2.70 -20.22
C ASN A 18 -7.81 3.74 -21.30
N LYS A 19 -8.86 4.57 -21.14
CA LYS A 19 -9.14 5.69 -22.07
C LYS A 19 -8.06 6.77 -22.04
N LEU A 20 -7.37 6.95 -20.92
CA LEU A 20 -6.24 7.89 -20.79
C LEU A 20 -4.89 7.30 -21.26
N ARG A 21 -4.78 5.98 -21.39
CA ARG A 21 -3.50 5.26 -21.60
C ARG A 21 -2.74 5.65 -22.87
N GLY A 22 -3.39 6.18 -23.90
CA GLY A 22 -2.79 6.37 -25.22
C GLY A 22 -1.67 7.42 -25.30
N ASN A 23 -1.61 8.38 -24.38
CA ASN A 23 -0.76 9.57 -24.48
C ASN A 23 0.15 9.82 -23.27
N MET A 24 0.06 9.00 -22.19
CA MET A 24 0.72 9.26 -20.91
C MET A 24 1.50 8.06 -20.43
N SER A 25 2.51 8.28 -19.55
CA SER A 25 3.13 7.21 -18.77
C SER A 25 2.11 6.61 -17.78
N ALA A 26 2.34 5.36 -17.37
CA ALA A 26 1.45 4.69 -16.39
C ALA A 26 1.27 5.50 -15.10
N SER A 27 2.31 6.18 -14.64
CA SER A 27 2.25 7.02 -13.45
C SER A 27 1.43 8.30 -13.67
N ASP A 28 1.57 8.95 -14.83
CA ASP A 28 0.85 10.19 -15.10
C ASP A 28 -0.67 9.97 -15.19
N PHE A 29 -1.10 8.96 -15.95
CA PHE A 29 -2.53 8.71 -16.10
C PHE A 29 -3.18 8.16 -14.83
N MET A 30 -2.40 7.54 -13.94
CA MET A 30 -2.85 7.11 -12.62
C MET A 30 -3.41 8.29 -11.83
N TYR A 31 -2.66 9.36 -11.70
CA TYR A 31 -3.06 10.51 -10.87
C TYR A 31 -4.32 11.21 -11.40
N PHE A 32 -4.44 11.38 -12.73
CA PHE A 32 -5.67 11.92 -13.32
C PHE A 32 -6.86 11.00 -13.04
N THR A 33 -6.72 9.70 -13.27
CA THR A 33 -7.81 8.73 -13.05
C THR A 33 -8.24 8.70 -11.59
N LEU A 34 -7.29 8.54 -10.67
CA LEU A 34 -7.58 8.44 -9.25
C LEU A 34 -8.14 9.75 -8.69
N GLY A 35 -7.63 10.90 -9.15
CA GLY A 35 -8.15 12.20 -8.76
C GLY A 35 -9.56 12.47 -9.27
N PHE A 36 -9.92 12.05 -10.50
CA PHE A 36 -11.29 12.20 -11.00
C PHE A 36 -12.28 11.25 -10.32
N ILE A 37 -11.88 10.03 -9.99
CA ILE A 37 -12.66 9.11 -9.15
C ILE A 37 -12.91 9.77 -7.79
N PHE A 38 -11.89 10.32 -7.18
CA PHE A 38 -11.98 10.97 -5.89
C PHE A 38 -12.87 12.23 -5.93
N TYR A 39 -12.74 13.07 -6.96
CA TYR A 39 -13.62 14.22 -7.15
C TYR A 39 -15.10 13.83 -7.30
N LYS A 40 -15.39 12.78 -8.07
CA LYS A 40 -16.76 12.26 -8.19
C LYS A 40 -17.27 11.80 -6.81
N TYR A 41 -16.48 11.01 -6.08
CA TYR A 41 -16.83 10.56 -4.74
C TYR A 41 -17.14 11.71 -3.78
N LEU A 42 -16.29 12.73 -3.73
CA LEU A 42 -16.52 13.89 -2.88
C LEU A 42 -17.81 14.64 -3.28
N SER A 43 -18.05 14.78 -4.58
CA SER A 43 -19.25 15.43 -5.09
C SER A 43 -20.54 14.69 -4.73
N GLU A 44 -20.57 13.37 -4.87
CA GLU A 44 -21.72 12.55 -4.49
C GLU A 44 -21.92 12.53 -2.97
N LYS A 45 -20.83 12.45 -2.21
CA LYS A 45 -20.87 12.44 -0.74
C LYS A 45 -21.44 13.72 -0.16
N ILE A 46 -21.01 14.89 -0.65
CA ILE A 46 -21.54 16.16 -0.16
C ILE A 46 -22.97 16.39 -0.60
N GLU A 47 -23.33 16.05 -1.84
CA GLU A 47 -24.70 16.18 -2.33
C GLU A 47 -25.66 15.36 -1.46
N LYS A 48 -25.28 14.12 -1.15
CA LYS A 48 -26.05 13.27 -0.21
C LYS A 48 -26.12 13.89 1.18
N HIS A 49 -24.99 14.27 1.77
CA HIS A 49 -24.95 14.79 3.14
C HIS A 49 -25.78 16.07 3.28
N ALA A 50 -25.69 16.99 2.32
CA ALA A 50 -26.48 18.22 2.29
C ALA A 50 -27.98 17.93 2.11
N ASN A 51 -28.35 16.98 1.25
CA ASN A 51 -29.75 16.57 1.10
C ASN A 51 -30.29 15.90 2.38
N ASP A 52 -29.48 15.07 3.05
CA ASP A 52 -29.87 14.47 4.33
C ASP A 52 -30.11 15.53 5.42
N ALA A 53 -29.32 16.60 5.44
CA ALA A 53 -29.50 17.74 6.35
C ALA A 53 -30.75 18.57 6.04
N LEU A 54 -31.22 18.56 4.80
CA LEU A 54 -32.38 19.36 4.31
C LEU A 54 -33.69 18.57 4.26
N VAL A 55 -33.72 17.34 4.78
CA VAL A 55 -34.91 16.47 4.71
C VAL A 55 -36.14 17.13 5.32
N ASP A 56 -36.00 17.83 6.44
CA ASP A 56 -37.09 18.49 7.16
C ASP A 56 -37.54 19.79 6.47
N ASP A 57 -36.71 20.38 5.62
CA ASP A 57 -36.99 21.59 4.86
C ASP A 57 -37.69 21.31 3.52
N GLU A 58 -37.86 20.04 3.15
CA GLU A 58 -38.50 19.59 1.90
C GLU A 58 -37.89 20.21 0.63
N VAL A 59 -36.56 20.52 0.65
CA VAL A 59 -35.82 21.13 -0.44
C VAL A 59 -34.49 20.35 -0.65
N THR A 60 -34.07 20.24 -1.89
CA THR A 60 -32.77 19.62 -2.21
C THR A 60 -31.64 20.65 -2.18
N PHE A 61 -30.41 20.18 -2.01
CA PHE A 61 -29.20 20.99 -2.02
C PHE A 61 -29.10 21.88 -3.28
N LYS A 62 -29.41 21.32 -4.45
CA LYS A 62 -29.43 22.10 -5.72
C LYS A 62 -30.55 23.12 -5.80
N GLU A 63 -31.74 22.78 -5.35
CA GLU A 63 -32.87 23.67 -5.32
C GLU A 63 -32.63 24.85 -4.40
N LEU A 64 -32.12 24.63 -3.19
CA LEU A 64 -31.79 25.68 -2.23
C LEU A 64 -30.80 26.70 -2.81
N TRP A 65 -29.80 26.30 -3.57
CA TRP A 65 -28.82 27.18 -4.20
C TRP A 65 -29.36 27.87 -5.47
N ALA A 66 -30.47 27.37 -6.03
CA ALA A 66 -31.16 28.00 -7.18
C ALA A 66 -32.24 29.00 -6.79
N MET A 67 -32.62 29.08 -5.51
CA MET A 67 -33.61 30.03 -5.01
C MET A 67 -33.10 31.47 -5.07
N GLU A 68 -34.02 32.43 -5.19
CA GLU A 68 -33.69 33.85 -5.03
C GLU A 68 -33.23 34.10 -3.58
N LYS A 69 -32.14 34.82 -3.45
CA LYS A 69 -31.52 35.08 -2.14
C LYS A 69 -32.36 36.07 -1.35
N ASP A 70 -32.81 35.66 -0.18
CA ASP A 70 -33.32 36.46 0.91
C ASP A 70 -32.60 36.05 2.22
N GLU A 71 -32.94 36.69 3.32
CA GLU A 71 -32.27 36.48 4.61
C GLU A 71 -32.43 35.02 5.11
N ASP A 72 -33.63 34.45 4.94
CA ASP A 72 -33.94 33.08 5.40
C ASP A 72 -33.20 32.05 4.55
N ILE A 73 -33.10 32.23 3.24
CA ILE A 73 -32.38 31.35 2.32
C ILE A 73 -30.87 31.43 2.55
N GLU A 74 -30.30 32.61 2.77
CA GLU A 74 -28.89 32.80 3.07
C GLU A 74 -28.52 32.17 4.42
N GLU A 75 -29.39 32.27 5.44
CA GLU A 75 -29.19 31.60 6.73
C GLU A 75 -29.19 30.07 6.58
N LEU A 76 -30.16 29.52 5.85
CA LEU A 76 -30.21 28.05 5.61
C LEU A 76 -29.01 27.56 4.80
N GLN A 77 -28.58 28.30 3.78
CA GLN A 77 -27.36 27.96 3.02
C GLN A 77 -26.11 27.92 3.92
N GLU A 78 -25.97 28.89 4.86
CA GLU A 78 -24.82 28.91 5.77
C GLU A 78 -24.88 27.77 6.82
N VAL A 79 -26.07 27.38 7.28
CA VAL A 79 -26.28 26.22 8.16
C VAL A 79 -25.82 24.94 7.46
N VAL A 80 -26.28 24.70 6.23
CA VAL A 80 -25.89 23.50 5.45
C VAL A 80 -24.39 23.47 5.20
N LYS A 81 -23.79 24.62 4.88
CA LYS A 81 -22.35 24.72 4.67
C LYS A 81 -21.56 24.41 5.94
N THR A 82 -21.98 24.95 7.08
CA THR A 82 -21.36 24.68 8.38
C THR A 82 -21.44 23.21 8.74
N GLU A 83 -22.63 22.61 8.57
CA GLU A 83 -22.86 21.18 8.79
C GLU A 83 -21.94 20.30 7.95
N CYS A 84 -21.74 20.65 6.66
CA CYS A 84 -20.80 19.95 5.80
C CYS A 84 -19.33 20.08 6.29
N LEU A 85 -18.90 21.29 6.65
CA LEU A 85 -17.54 21.53 7.13
C LEU A 85 -17.23 20.76 8.44
N GLU A 86 -18.17 20.75 9.38
CA GLU A 86 -18.00 20.07 10.68
C GLU A 86 -18.02 18.54 10.57
N ASN A 87 -18.88 17.97 9.70
CA ASN A 87 -19.08 16.52 9.66
C ASN A 87 -18.29 15.79 8.59
N ILE A 88 -18.09 16.40 7.40
CA ILE A 88 -17.36 15.78 6.30
C ILE A 88 -16.06 16.51 5.95
N GLY A 89 -15.83 17.71 6.52
CA GLY A 89 -14.56 18.43 6.48
C GLY A 89 -14.36 19.34 5.28
N TYR A 90 -15.30 19.44 4.33
CA TYR A 90 -15.20 20.28 3.14
C TYR A 90 -16.58 20.72 2.66
N PHE A 91 -16.58 21.73 1.78
CA PHE A 91 -17.77 22.22 1.12
C PHE A 91 -17.52 22.48 -0.36
N ILE A 92 -18.52 22.19 -1.21
CA ILE A 92 -18.55 22.53 -2.63
C ILE A 92 -19.96 22.93 -3.02
N GLU A 93 -20.11 24.08 -3.67
CA GLU A 93 -21.40 24.58 -4.13
C GLU A 93 -21.97 23.69 -5.25
N PRO A 94 -23.33 23.59 -5.39
CA PRO A 94 -23.97 22.70 -6.37
C PRO A 94 -23.50 22.88 -7.81
N ASN A 95 -23.18 24.10 -8.24
CA ASN A 95 -22.70 24.38 -9.59
C ASN A 95 -21.28 23.90 -9.89
N PHE A 96 -20.54 23.41 -8.86
CA PHE A 96 -19.22 22.80 -8.97
C PHE A 96 -19.22 21.30 -8.69
N LEU A 97 -20.39 20.69 -8.50
CA LEU A 97 -20.51 19.24 -8.35
C LEU A 97 -20.16 18.50 -9.64
N PHE A 98 -19.76 17.24 -9.50
CA PHE A 98 -19.47 16.37 -10.64
C PHE A 98 -20.67 16.29 -11.62
N SER A 99 -21.88 16.17 -11.11
CA SER A 99 -23.13 16.19 -11.90
C SER A 99 -23.30 17.46 -12.74
N SER A 100 -22.93 18.64 -12.21
CA SER A 100 -22.99 19.91 -12.94
C SER A 100 -21.92 20.02 -14.03
N VAL A 101 -20.73 19.46 -13.80
CA VAL A 101 -19.70 19.33 -14.84
C VAL A 101 -20.19 18.40 -15.96
N ILE A 102 -20.85 17.28 -15.64
CA ILE A 102 -21.45 16.37 -16.63
C ILE A 102 -22.52 17.06 -17.47
N GLU A 103 -23.36 17.90 -16.87
CA GLU A 103 -24.35 18.70 -17.61
C GLU A 103 -23.67 19.64 -18.62
N SER A 104 -22.59 20.32 -18.23
CA SER A 104 -21.81 21.18 -19.13
C SER A 104 -21.18 20.40 -20.28
N ILE A 105 -20.70 19.17 -20.03
CA ILE A 105 -20.21 18.28 -21.10
C ILE A 105 -21.35 17.94 -22.09
N LYS A 106 -22.53 17.60 -21.58
CA LYS A 106 -23.70 17.29 -22.42
C LYS A 106 -24.14 18.50 -23.26
N LYS A 107 -23.90 19.74 -22.79
CA LYS A 107 -24.10 21.01 -23.52
C LYS A 107 -22.94 21.34 -24.49
N LYS A 108 -21.87 20.51 -24.54
CA LYS A 108 -20.67 20.71 -25.35
C LYS A 108 -19.87 21.98 -24.99
N GLU A 109 -19.87 22.35 -23.73
CA GLU A 109 -19.09 23.46 -23.21
C GLU A 109 -17.63 23.04 -22.95
N ASN A 110 -16.73 24.04 -22.87
CA ASN A 110 -15.37 23.80 -22.41
C ASN A 110 -15.37 23.67 -20.89
N ILE A 111 -15.16 22.45 -20.38
CA ILE A 111 -15.28 22.14 -18.95
C ILE A 111 -13.97 22.32 -18.17
N LEU A 112 -12.83 22.48 -18.83
CA LEU A 112 -11.54 22.53 -18.13
C LEU A 112 -11.46 23.66 -17.09
N PRO A 113 -11.88 24.92 -17.39
CA PRO A 113 -11.86 25.99 -16.38
C PRO A 113 -12.87 25.77 -15.23
N MET A 114 -13.99 25.10 -15.51
CA MET A 114 -14.97 24.76 -14.49
C MET A 114 -14.42 23.67 -13.57
N LEU A 115 -13.86 22.61 -14.13
CA LEU A 115 -13.28 21.52 -13.39
C LEU A 115 -12.11 21.98 -12.49
N GLU A 116 -11.21 22.83 -13.02
CA GLU A 116 -10.13 23.42 -12.24
C GLU A 116 -10.66 24.20 -11.02
N ARG A 117 -11.69 25.00 -11.23
CA ARG A 117 -12.35 25.72 -10.13
C ARG A 117 -13.01 24.77 -9.14
N SER A 118 -13.68 23.72 -9.62
CA SER A 118 -14.33 22.73 -8.76
C SER A 118 -13.32 22.07 -7.80
N LEU A 119 -12.19 21.61 -8.32
CA LEU A 119 -11.13 21.01 -7.51
C LEU A 119 -10.57 22.00 -6.48
N LYS A 120 -10.31 23.24 -6.93
CA LYS A 120 -9.82 24.30 -6.05
C LYS A 120 -10.81 24.71 -4.97
N ARG A 121 -12.12 24.74 -5.28
CA ARG A 121 -13.17 25.09 -4.31
C ARG A 121 -13.24 24.11 -3.15
N ILE A 122 -12.99 22.83 -3.39
CA ILE A 122 -12.90 21.84 -2.32
C ILE A 122 -11.78 22.22 -1.36
N GLU A 123 -10.56 22.48 -1.88
CA GLU A 123 -9.40 22.87 -1.07
C GLU A 123 -9.64 24.21 -0.35
N ASP A 124 -10.10 25.26 -1.07
CA ASP A 124 -10.31 26.61 -0.52
C ASP A 124 -11.39 26.61 0.59
N SER A 125 -12.35 25.69 0.56
CA SER A 125 -13.42 25.61 1.56
C SER A 125 -12.92 25.21 2.95
N THR A 126 -11.75 24.56 3.02
CA THR A 126 -11.18 24.05 4.26
C THR A 126 -10.21 25.03 4.93
N LEU A 127 -9.92 26.17 4.29
CA LEU A 127 -9.00 27.18 4.85
C LEU A 127 -9.48 27.69 6.21
N GLY A 128 -8.63 27.54 7.23
CA GLY A 128 -8.94 27.89 8.61
C GLY A 128 -9.84 26.91 9.34
N GLN A 129 -10.16 25.75 8.75
CA GLN A 129 -10.88 24.63 9.37
C GLN A 129 -9.90 23.56 9.88
N ASP A 130 -10.38 22.70 10.77
CA ASP A 130 -9.60 21.57 11.31
C ASP A 130 -9.15 20.59 10.20
N SER A 131 -9.84 20.55 9.08
CA SER A 131 -9.58 19.70 7.91
C SER A 131 -8.61 20.30 6.88
N GLU A 132 -8.09 21.51 7.09
CA GLU A 132 -7.23 22.21 6.12
C GLU A 132 -6.01 21.36 5.72
N GLU A 133 -5.35 20.73 6.69
CA GLU A 133 -4.18 19.87 6.42
C GLU A 133 -4.52 18.63 5.59
N ASP A 134 -5.76 18.12 5.67
CA ASP A 134 -6.19 16.91 4.97
C ASP A 134 -6.64 17.16 3.54
N PHE A 135 -7.13 18.34 3.23
CA PHE A 135 -7.63 18.71 1.90
C PHE A 135 -6.71 19.67 1.14
N GLY A 136 -5.88 20.45 1.81
CA GLY A 136 -4.99 21.43 1.20
C GLY A 136 -4.02 20.78 0.20
N GLY A 137 -3.97 21.27 -1.06
CA GLY A 137 -3.11 20.76 -2.11
C GLY A 137 -3.41 19.34 -2.59
N LEU A 138 -4.57 18.79 -2.25
CA LEU A 138 -4.93 17.41 -2.51
C LEU A 138 -4.97 17.07 -4.02
N PHE A 139 -5.39 18.05 -4.84
CA PHE A 139 -5.49 17.93 -6.29
C PHE A 139 -4.29 18.54 -7.05
N SER A 140 -3.21 18.91 -6.37
CA SER A 140 -2.05 19.58 -6.98
C SER A 140 -1.37 18.81 -8.12
N ASP A 141 -1.54 17.47 -8.15
CA ASP A 141 -1.01 16.60 -9.19
C ASP A 141 -1.89 16.56 -10.47
N ILE A 142 -3.06 17.18 -10.45
CA ILE A 142 -4.00 17.23 -11.59
C ILE A 142 -3.76 18.51 -12.39
N ASP A 143 -2.77 18.49 -13.27
CA ASP A 143 -2.48 19.60 -14.20
C ASP A 143 -3.33 19.49 -15.48
N LEU A 144 -4.49 20.14 -15.50
CA LEU A 144 -5.38 20.20 -16.67
C LEU A 144 -4.79 20.98 -17.86
N ALA A 145 -3.74 21.77 -17.64
CA ALA A 145 -2.99 22.45 -18.71
C ALA A 145 -1.94 21.54 -19.37
N SER A 146 -1.65 20.37 -18.81
CA SER A 146 -0.62 19.46 -19.24
C SER A 146 -0.72 19.12 -20.74
N PRO A 147 0.40 19.18 -21.50
CA PRO A 147 0.43 18.74 -22.90
C PRO A 147 0.20 17.22 -23.07
N LYS A 148 0.28 16.46 -21.97
CA LYS A 148 0.02 15.03 -21.95
C LYS A 148 -1.45 14.70 -22.21
N LEU A 149 -2.38 15.62 -21.84
CA LEU A 149 -3.82 15.49 -22.09
C LEU A 149 -4.20 15.77 -23.56
N GLY A 150 -3.39 16.50 -24.29
CA GLY A 150 -3.64 16.84 -25.69
C GLY A 150 -2.80 18.03 -26.16
N LYS A 151 -2.72 18.20 -27.47
CA LYS A 151 -1.92 19.29 -28.06
C LYS A 151 -2.66 20.63 -28.05
N THR A 152 -3.98 20.60 -28.19
CA THR A 152 -4.84 21.78 -28.20
C THR A 152 -5.77 21.78 -26.99
N ALA A 153 -6.38 22.91 -26.67
CA ALA A 153 -7.39 23.01 -25.62
C ALA A 153 -8.60 22.09 -25.91
N ASP A 154 -8.99 21.98 -27.18
CA ASP A 154 -10.11 21.13 -27.59
C ASP A 154 -9.78 19.63 -27.43
N ASP A 155 -8.55 19.22 -27.77
CA ASP A 155 -8.10 17.83 -27.54
C ASP A 155 -8.16 17.48 -26.07
N LYS A 156 -7.65 18.36 -25.19
CA LYS A 156 -7.66 18.18 -23.73
C LYS A 156 -9.08 18.10 -23.20
N ASN A 157 -9.93 19.05 -23.60
CA ASN A 157 -11.34 19.10 -23.21
C ASN A 157 -12.07 17.83 -23.63
N THR A 158 -11.84 17.34 -24.85
CA THR A 158 -12.46 16.12 -25.38
C THR A 158 -12.01 14.90 -24.58
N LEU A 159 -10.70 14.77 -24.31
CA LEU A 159 -10.18 13.63 -23.57
C LEU A 159 -10.73 13.58 -22.14
N VAL A 160 -10.67 14.71 -21.41
CA VAL A 160 -11.17 14.81 -20.03
C VAL A 160 -12.67 14.57 -19.99
N SER A 161 -13.44 15.16 -20.90
CA SER A 161 -14.88 14.96 -21.00
C SER A 161 -15.25 13.48 -21.20
N ASN A 162 -14.53 12.76 -22.07
CA ASN A 162 -14.76 11.35 -22.32
C ASN A 162 -14.47 10.47 -21.08
N VAL A 163 -13.50 10.87 -20.26
CA VAL A 163 -13.18 10.17 -19.01
C VAL A 163 -14.26 10.41 -17.98
N LEU A 164 -14.68 11.67 -17.79
CA LEU A 164 -15.73 12.03 -16.83
C LEU A 164 -17.09 11.41 -17.21
N LEU A 165 -17.47 11.39 -18.48
CA LEU A 165 -18.68 10.69 -18.95
C LEU A 165 -18.61 9.19 -18.67
N ALA A 166 -17.45 8.57 -18.84
CA ALA A 166 -17.30 7.15 -18.52
C ALA A 166 -17.34 6.86 -17.02
N LEU A 167 -16.94 7.83 -16.18
CA LEU A 167 -17.13 7.75 -14.74
C LEU A 167 -18.57 7.98 -14.32
N ASP A 168 -19.33 8.83 -15.06
CA ASP A 168 -20.76 9.11 -14.80
C ASP A 168 -21.60 7.83 -14.88
N ASP A 169 -21.25 6.92 -15.79
CA ASP A 169 -21.93 5.63 -15.98
C ASP A 169 -21.70 4.62 -14.83
N ILE A 170 -20.78 4.91 -13.89
CA ILE A 170 -20.42 4.01 -12.78
C ILE A 170 -21.09 4.48 -11.50
N ASP A 171 -21.92 3.65 -10.91
CA ASP A 171 -22.48 3.88 -9.57
C ASP A 171 -21.43 3.54 -8.50
N PHE A 172 -21.08 4.53 -7.65
CA PHE A 172 -20.16 4.36 -6.54
C PHE A 172 -20.83 3.88 -5.26
N GLY A 173 -22.17 3.74 -5.29
CA GLY A 173 -22.94 3.25 -4.15
C GLY A 173 -22.89 4.15 -2.91
N VAL A 174 -22.59 5.44 -3.07
CA VAL A 174 -22.49 6.41 -1.97
C VAL A 174 -23.82 6.57 -1.21
N GLU A 175 -24.94 6.26 -1.85
CA GLU A 175 -26.27 6.29 -1.23
C GLU A 175 -26.49 5.17 -0.21
N ALA A 176 -25.84 4.02 -0.39
CA ALA A 176 -25.94 2.90 0.54
C ALA A 176 -24.73 2.91 1.49
N SER A 177 -24.93 3.22 2.76
CA SER A 177 -23.88 3.37 3.77
C SER A 177 -22.96 2.14 4.00
N GLN A 178 -23.24 1.02 3.35
CA GLN A 178 -22.43 -0.22 3.36
C GLN A 178 -21.48 -0.36 2.16
N GLU A 179 -21.52 0.56 1.18
CA GLU A 179 -20.79 0.42 -0.09
C GLU A 179 -19.48 1.24 -0.13
N ILE A 180 -19.20 2.06 0.89
CA ILE A 180 -17.95 2.85 1.01
C ILE A 180 -16.71 1.91 0.96
N ASP A 181 -16.76 0.75 1.61
CA ASP A 181 -15.67 -0.24 1.58
C ASP A 181 -15.40 -0.78 0.16
N ILE A 182 -16.42 -0.84 -0.69
CA ILE A 182 -16.29 -1.37 -2.05
C ILE A 182 -15.53 -0.40 -2.95
N LEU A 183 -15.83 0.89 -2.84
CA LEU A 183 -15.11 1.92 -3.62
C LEU A 183 -13.67 2.03 -3.16
N GLY A 184 -13.42 2.02 -1.85
CA GLY A 184 -12.08 2.00 -1.27
C GLY A 184 -11.26 0.79 -1.75
N ASP A 185 -11.83 -0.40 -1.70
CA ASP A 185 -11.22 -1.63 -2.22
C ASP A 185 -10.94 -1.57 -3.72
N ALA A 186 -11.86 -0.98 -4.50
CA ALA A 186 -11.68 -0.81 -5.94
C ALA A 186 -10.58 0.23 -6.25
N TYR A 187 -10.48 1.27 -5.44
CA TYR A 187 -9.43 2.28 -5.52
C TYR A 187 -8.05 1.68 -5.19
N GLU A 188 -7.93 0.89 -4.12
CA GLU A 188 -6.71 0.14 -3.82
C GLU A 188 -6.33 -0.84 -4.95
N TYR A 189 -7.31 -1.51 -5.55
CA TYR A 189 -7.07 -2.35 -6.71
C TYR A 189 -6.48 -1.54 -7.87
N MET A 190 -7.01 -0.36 -8.15
CA MET A 190 -6.46 0.53 -9.18
C MET A 190 -5.02 0.92 -8.87
N ILE A 191 -4.71 1.33 -7.64
CA ILE A 191 -3.34 1.61 -7.20
C ILE A 191 -2.43 0.41 -7.47
N SER A 192 -2.87 -0.81 -7.13
CA SER A 192 -2.10 -2.04 -7.34
C SER A 192 -1.81 -2.32 -8.83
N GLN A 193 -2.79 -2.09 -9.71
CA GLN A 193 -2.62 -2.27 -11.16
C GLN A 193 -1.65 -1.24 -11.76
N PHE A 194 -1.71 0.00 -11.29
CA PHE A 194 -0.75 1.03 -11.69
C PHE A 194 0.65 0.72 -11.19
N ALA A 195 0.77 0.25 -9.94
CA ALA A 195 2.02 -0.22 -9.39
C ALA A 195 2.62 -1.36 -10.23
N ALA A 196 1.83 -2.37 -10.59
CA ALA A 196 2.28 -3.45 -11.47
C ALA A 196 2.80 -2.97 -12.83
N GLY A 197 2.21 -1.89 -13.38
CA GLY A 197 2.63 -1.26 -14.64
C GLY A 197 3.84 -0.34 -14.54
N ALA A 198 4.17 0.18 -13.37
CA ALA A 198 5.25 1.16 -13.15
C ALA A 198 6.66 0.54 -13.03
N GLY A 199 6.81 -0.78 -13.04
CA GLY A 199 8.09 -1.49 -13.02
C GLY A 199 8.87 -1.31 -11.70
N LYS A 200 10.19 -1.01 -11.77
CA LYS A 200 11.07 -0.93 -10.59
C LYS A 200 10.64 0.10 -9.52
N LYS A 201 9.94 1.15 -9.90
CA LYS A 201 9.44 2.17 -8.97
C LYS A 201 8.19 1.72 -8.20
N ALA A 202 7.54 0.66 -8.63
CA ALA A 202 6.29 0.19 -8.05
C ALA A 202 6.43 -0.29 -6.59
N GLY A 203 7.53 -0.97 -6.28
CA GLY A 203 7.80 -1.46 -4.92
C GLY A 203 8.10 -0.37 -3.89
N GLU A 204 8.30 0.88 -4.35
CA GLU A 204 8.59 2.02 -3.47
C GLU A 204 7.33 2.67 -2.89
N PHE A 205 6.13 2.42 -3.45
CA PHE A 205 4.90 3.06 -2.99
C PHE A 205 3.72 2.12 -2.75
N TYR A 206 3.87 0.83 -3.02
CA TYR A 206 2.80 -0.15 -2.84
C TYR A 206 3.30 -1.48 -2.27
N THR A 207 2.70 -1.90 -1.17
CA THR A 207 2.94 -3.21 -0.55
C THR A 207 1.89 -4.21 -1.03
N PRO A 208 2.27 -5.42 -1.53
CA PRO A 208 1.30 -6.43 -1.91
C PRO A 208 0.29 -6.72 -0.80
N GLN A 209 -0.99 -6.84 -1.15
CA GLN A 209 -2.09 -6.99 -0.19
C GLN A 209 -1.89 -8.19 0.75
N GLU A 210 -1.33 -9.27 0.24
CA GLU A 210 -1.04 -10.48 1.01
C GLU A 210 0.02 -10.23 2.10
N VAL A 211 1.06 -9.46 1.77
CA VAL A 211 2.10 -9.08 2.74
C VAL A 211 1.56 -8.08 3.75
N SER A 212 0.79 -7.08 3.29
CA SER A 212 0.11 -6.13 4.16
C SER A 212 -0.79 -6.83 5.18
N ARG A 213 -1.48 -7.89 4.76
CA ARG A 213 -2.33 -8.69 5.64
C ARG A 213 -1.51 -9.41 6.72
N ILE A 214 -0.39 -10.03 6.36
CA ILE A 214 0.48 -10.70 7.35
C ILE A 214 0.99 -9.69 8.39
N LEU A 215 1.51 -8.55 7.95
CA LEU A 215 1.99 -7.49 8.85
C LEU A 215 0.88 -7.02 9.80
N ALA A 216 -0.30 -6.71 9.26
CA ALA A 216 -1.45 -6.23 10.01
C ALA A 216 -1.95 -7.27 11.04
N GLU A 217 -2.10 -8.54 10.64
CA GLU A 217 -2.50 -9.59 11.55
C GLU A 217 -1.47 -9.83 12.66
N ILE A 218 -0.16 -9.74 12.36
CA ILE A 218 0.90 -9.89 13.36
C ILE A 218 0.87 -8.79 14.42
N VAL A 219 0.77 -7.52 14.00
CA VAL A 219 0.82 -6.39 14.96
C VAL A 219 -0.45 -6.28 15.82
N THR A 220 -1.54 -6.93 15.42
CA THR A 220 -2.80 -6.93 16.16
C THR A 220 -2.92 -8.08 17.16
N ILE A 221 -2.05 -9.09 17.09
CA ILE A 221 -2.06 -10.23 18.02
C ILE A 221 -1.83 -9.74 19.46
N GLY A 222 -2.76 -10.09 20.35
CA GLY A 222 -2.73 -9.70 21.76
C GLY A 222 -3.43 -8.40 22.09
N HIS A 223 -3.95 -7.70 21.09
CA HIS A 223 -4.72 -6.46 21.25
C HIS A 223 -6.19 -6.70 20.87
N ALA A 224 -7.13 -6.35 21.76
CA ALA A 224 -8.55 -6.35 21.44
C ALA A 224 -8.91 -5.17 20.52
N ARG A 225 -8.21 -4.06 20.66
CA ARG A 225 -8.31 -2.84 19.88
C ARG A 225 -7.02 -2.05 19.99
N LEU A 226 -6.55 -1.48 18.89
CA LEU A 226 -5.42 -0.55 18.86
C LEU A 226 -5.91 0.87 19.12
N ARG A 227 -5.17 1.64 19.91
CA ARG A 227 -5.40 3.07 20.05
C ARG A 227 -4.97 3.78 18.77
N ASN A 228 -3.77 3.47 18.30
CA ASN A 228 -3.18 4.09 17.12
C ASN A 228 -2.25 3.12 16.36
N VAL A 229 -2.07 3.42 15.07
CA VAL A 229 -1.17 2.71 14.16
C VAL A 229 -0.31 3.70 13.40
N TYR A 230 0.96 3.36 13.14
CA TYR A 230 1.94 4.22 12.47
C TYR A 230 2.71 3.52 11.36
N ASP A 231 2.92 4.24 10.25
CA ASP A 231 3.85 3.86 9.18
C ASP A 231 4.73 5.06 8.79
N PRO A 232 6.05 5.01 9.01
CA PRO A 232 6.99 6.10 8.68
C PRO A 232 7.25 6.26 7.18
N THR A 233 6.76 5.35 6.34
CA THR A 233 6.97 5.31 4.89
C THR A 233 5.69 4.85 4.20
N CYS A 234 4.57 5.49 4.56
CA CYS A 234 3.23 4.93 4.37
C CYS A 234 2.83 4.73 2.89
N GLY A 235 3.55 5.32 1.94
CA GLY A 235 3.23 5.18 0.53
C GLY A 235 1.80 5.64 0.24
N SER A 236 1.00 4.77 -0.39
CA SER A 236 -0.43 5.01 -0.66
C SER A 236 -1.35 4.85 0.56
N GLY A 237 -0.82 4.53 1.74
CA GLY A 237 -1.60 4.30 2.95
C GLY A 237 -2.27 2.91 3.05
N SER A 238 -2.15 2.06 2.04
CA SER A 238 -2.85 0.75 1.99
C SER A 238 -2.48 -0.18 3.14
N LEU A 239 -1.20 -0.20 3.57
CA LEU A 239 -0.76 -0.99 4.73
C LEU A 239 -1.35 -0.45 6.03
N LEU A 240 -1.37 0.88 6.20
CA LEU A 240 -1.98 1.55 7.35
C LEU A 240 -3.48 1.25 7.46
N LEU A 241 -4.22 1.39 6.37
CA LEU A 241 -5.65 1.09 6.31
C LEU A 241 -5.93 -0.35 6.72
N ARG A 242 -5.14 -1.29 6.24
CA ARG A 242 -5.29 -2.70 6.59
C ARG A 242 -5.00 -2.96 8.06
N ALA A 243 -3.92 -2.40 8.59
CA ALA A 243 -3.58 -2.54 10.02
C ALA A 243 -4.64 -1.88 10.91
N ALA A 244 -5.15 -0.70 10.52
CA ALA A 244 -6.20 -0.01 11.24
C ALA A 244 -7.53 -0.77 11.22
N SER A 245 -7.91 -1.34 10.07
CA SER A 245 -9.14 -2.12 9.92
C SER A 245 -9.11 -3.39 10.78
N ILE A 246 -8.05 -4.21 10.67
CA ILE A 246 -7.91 -5.47 11.44
C ILE A 246 -7.76 -5.18 12.95
N GLY A 247 -7.02 -4.13 13.30
CA GLY A 247 -6.77 -3.73 14.70
C GLY A 247 -7.86 -2.86 15.29
N HIS A 248 -8.89 -2.49 14.53
CA HIS A 248 -9.92 -1.52 14.93
C HIS A 248 -9.30 -0.25 15.54
N ALA A 249 -8.25 0.29 14.90
CA ALA A 249 -7.52 1.44 15.41
C ALA A 249 -8.40 2.70 15.45
N ASN A 250 -8.19 3.53 16.49
CA ASN A 250 -8.91 4.80 16.59
C ASN A 250 -8.27 5.88 15.72
N GLU A 251 -6.93 5.90 15.66
CA GLU A 251 -6.15 6.94 14.99
C GLU A 251 -5.08 6.29 14.08
N ILE A 252 -4.84 6.93 12.95
CA ILE A 252 -3.92 6.48 11.92
C ILE A 252 -2.87 7.56 11.66
N PHE A 253 -1.59 7.18 11.75
CA PHE A 253 -0.48 8.09 11.55
C PHE A 253 0.43 7.59 10.44
N GLY A 254 0.85 8.47 9.56
CA GLY A 254 1.77 8.11 8.48
C GLY A 254 2.67 9.26 8.09
N GLN A 255 3.84 8.93 7.54
CA GLN A 255 4.71 9.91 6.91
C GLN A 255 5.14 9.41 5.54
N GLU A 256 5.09 10.30 4.53
CA GLU A 256 5.48 9.98 3.16
C GLU A 256 6.33 11.11 2.57
N LYS A 257 7.48 10.72 2.01
CA LYS A 257 8.44 11.69 1.46
C LYS A 257 7.98 12.27 0.12
N ASN A 258 7.35 11.46 -0.72
CA ASN A 258 6.91 11.86 -2.05
C ASN A 258 5.57 12.62 -1.95
N PRO A 259 5.50 13.91 -2.34
CA PRO A 259 4.27 14.69 -2.19
C PRO A 259 3.07 14.13 -2.95
N THR A 260 3.29 13.56 -4.13
CA THR A 260 2.23 12.95 -4.93
C THR A 260 1.67 11.68 -4.27
N THR A 261 2.55 10.84 -3.73
CA THR A 261 2.15 9.63 -3.00
C THR A 261 1.49 9.98 -1.65
N TYR A 262 1.93 11.06 -1.01
CA TYR A 262 1.30 11.64 0.17
C TYR A 262 -0.15 12.06 -0.11
N ASN A 263 -0.41 12.76 -1.23
CA ASN A 263 -1.77 13.12 -1.66
C ASN A 263 -2.62 11.87 -1.88
N LEU A 264 -2.05 10.85 -2.51
CA LEU A 264 -2.71 9.56 -2.74
C LEU A 264 -3.10 8.87 -1.43
N ALA A 265 -2.23 8.91 -0.42
CA ALA A 265 -2.53 8.34 0.90
C ALA A 265 -3.71 9.04 1.57
N ARG A 266 -3.77 10.38 1.56
CA ARG A 266 -4.89 11.15 2.11
C ARG A 266 -6.21 10.84 1.39
N MET A 267 -6.20 10.83 0.05
CA MET A 267 -7.35 10.42 -0.74
C MET A 267 -7.83 9.01 -0.36
N ASN A 268 -6.89 8.08 -0.18
CA ASN A 268 -7.20 6.70 0.18
C ASN A 268 -7.86 6.59 1.57
N MET A 269 -7.38 7.34 2.58
CA MET A 269 -8.02 7.43 3.90
C MET A 269 -9.47 7.91 3.79
N LEU A 270 -9.68 9.01 3.07
CA LEU A 270 -11.01 9.62 2.90
C LEU A 270 -12.00 8.73 2.14
N LEU A 271 -11.51 7.98 1.12
CA LEU A 271 -12.31 7.01 0.34
C LEU A 271 -12.74 5.79 1.16
N HIS A 272 -11.92 5.36 2.14
CA HIS A 272 -12.28 4.32 3.10
C HIS A 272 -13.14 4.84 4.27
N GLY A 273 -13.66 6.06 4.15
CA GLY A 273 -14.56 6.63 5.15
C GLY A 273 -13.89 7.00 6.48
N ILE A 274 -12.55 7.03 6.53
CA ILE A 274 -11.84 7.51 7.71
C ILE A 274 -12.11 9.01 7.85
N LYS A 275 -12.60 9.43 9.01
CA LYS A 275 -12.83 10.86 9.28
C LYS A 275 -11.50 11.61 9.29
N PHE A 276 -11.49 12.82 8.78
CA PHE A 276 -10.30 13.69 8.75
C PHE A 276 -9.66 13.86 10.14
N SER A 277 -10.42 13.88 11.22
CA SER A 277 -9.93 13.94 12.61
C SER A 277 -9.26 12.66 13.12
N ASN A 278 -9.36 11.55 12.40
CA ASN A 278 -8.89 10.22 12.85
C ASN A 278 -7.64 9.74 12.10
N PHE A 279 -7.11 10.53 11.18
CA PHE A 279 -5.81 10.25 10.58
C PHE A 279 -4.94 11.51 10.52
N ARG A 280 -3.65 11.30 10.51
CA ARG A 280 -2.65 12.33 10.29
C ARG A 280 -1.54 11.77 9.41
N ILE A 281 -1.52 12.21 8.16
CA ILE A 281 -0.49 11.86 7.19
C ILE A 281 0.37 13.10 6.96
N GLU A 282 1.69 12.98 7.11
CA GLU A 282 2.63 14.09 6.99
C GLU A 282 3.51 13.93 5.75
N ASN A 283 3.79 15.05 5.07
CA ASN A 283 4.72 15.03 3.94
C ASN A 283 6.14 15.39 4.39
N GLY A 284 7.08 14.47 4.24
CA GLY A 284 8.47 14.73 4.59
C GLY A 284 9.34 13.47 4.70
N ASP A 285 10.65 13.69 4.73
CA ASP A 285 11.62 12.62 4.92
C ASP A 285 11.70 12.26 6.41
N THR A 286 11.13 11.13 6.78
CA THR A 286 11.05 10.61 8.15
C THR A 286 12.38 10.57 8.88
N LEU A 287 13.46 10.20 8.20
CA LEU A 287 14.78 10.12 8.83
C LEU A 287 15.37 11.50 9.09
N GLU A 288 15.13 12.47 8.20
CA GLU A 288 15.69 13.82 8.29
C GLU A 288 14.83 14.77 9.12
N ALA A 289 13.50 14.60 9.08
CA ALA A 289 12.52 15.45 9.73
C ALA A 289 11.31 14.60 10.19
N ASP A 290 11.44 14.07 11.38
CA ASP A 290 10.38 13.32 12.06
C ASP A 290 9.22 14.26 12.42
N ALA A 291 8.04 13.97 11.90
CA ALA A 291 6.85 14.77 12.09
C ALA A 291 6.11 14.49 13.42
N PHE A 292 6.42 13.39 14.08
CA PHE A 292 5.65 12.90 15.25
C PHE A 292 6.40 13.00 16.59
N GLY A 293 7.67 13.38 16.58
CA GLY A 293 8.45 13.67 17.78
C GLY A 293 8.47 12.50 18.78
N ASP A 294 7.95 12.72 19.99
CA ASP A 294 7.94 11.72 21.06
C ASP A 294 6.67 10.85 21.08
N THR A 295 5.82 10.95 20.06
CA THR A 295 4.58 10.16 19.98
C THR A 295 4.88 8.67 19.92
N GLN A 296 4.15 7.87 20.72
CA GLN A 296 4.30 6.42 20.82
C GLN A 296 3.05 5.72 20.29
N PHE A 297 3.26 4.61 19.56
CA PHE A 297 2.20 3.89 18.86
C PHE A 297 2.06 2.46 19.36
N ASP A 298 0.82 1.96 19.38
CA ASP A 298 0.50 0.58 19.77
C ASP A 298 0.94 -0.41 18.69
N ALA A 299 0.80 -0.03 17.43
CA ALA A 299 1.28 -0.82 16.30
C ALA A 299 2.11 0.06 15.34
N VAL A 300 3.25 -0.47 14.91
CA VAL A 300 4.07 0.15 13.88
C VAL A 300 4.25 -0.84 12.74
N VAL A 301 3.85 -0.44 11.54
CA VAL A 301 3.97 -1.27 10.34
C VAL A 301 4.72 -0.50 9.26
N ALA A 302 5.54 -1.17 8.46
CA ALA A 302 6.19 -0.50 7.34
C ALA A 302 6.68 -1.47 6.27
N ASN A 303 6.74 -0.96 5.04
CA ASN A 303 7.56 -1.50 3.96
C ASN A 303 8.51 -0.39 3.49
N PRO A 304 9.61 -0.12 4.23
CA PRO A 304 10.53 0.96 3.88
C PRO A 304 11.21 0.73 2.54
N PRO A 305 11.70 1.78 1.85
CA PRO A 305 12.47 1.62 0.62
C PRO A 305 13.77 0.86 0.90
N PHE A 306 13.97 -0.28 0.20
CA PHE A 306 15.10 -1.18 0.47
C PHE A 306 16.43 -0.54 0.10
N SER A 307 17.38 -0.57 1.05
CA SER A 307 18.73 -0.05 0.88
C SER A 307 18.77 1.39 0.37
N ALA A 308 17.83 2.22 0.81
CA ALA A 308 17.80 3.64 0.47
C ALA A 308 19.02 4.37 1.04
N GLU A 309 19.42 5.43 0.37
CA GLU A 309 20.44 6.36 0.89
C GLU A 309 19.79 7.38 1.84
N TRP A 310 20.52 7.74 2.91
CA TRP A 310 20.16 8.82 3.83
C TRP A 310 21.39 9.65 4.18
N SER A 311 21.22 10.79 4.84
CA SER A 311 22.37 11.68 5.10
C SER A 311 23.40 11.08 6.06
N ALA A 312 22.95 10.30 7.04
CA ALA A 312 23.76 9.82 8.16
C ALA A 312 24.62 10.95 8.76
N ALA A 313 24.03 12.15 8.86
CA ALA A 313 24.72 13.36 9.27
C ALA A 313 25.11 13.29 10.76
N ASP A 314 26.17 14.03 11.14
CA ASP A 314 26.69 14.03 12.51
C ASP A 314 25.66 14.44 13.57
N LYS A 315 24.64 15.23 13.20
CA LYS A 315 23.52 15.59 14.09
C LYS A 315 22.82 14.36 14.69
N PHE A 316 22.77 13.26 13.93
CA PHE A 316 22.10 12.03 14.36
C PHE A 316 22.86 11.20 15.39
N ASN A 317 24.14 11.52 15.65
CA ASN A 317 24.88 10.89 16.76
C ASN A 317 24.32 11.28 18.15
N ASN A 318 23.55 12.37 18.21
CA ASN A 318 22.88 12.84 19.44
C ASN A 318 21.35 12.72 19.36
N ASP A 319 20.81 12.16 18.29
CA ASP A 319 19.38 11.92 18.11
C ASP A 319 18.98 10.65 18.87
N ASP A 320 18.00 10.77 19.75
CA ASP A 320 17.53 9.66 20.61
C ASP A 320 17.04 8.44 19.85
N ARG A 321 16.61 8.61 18.61
CA ARG A 321 16.22 7.52 17.73
C ARG A 321 17.40 6.59 17.39
N PHE A 322 18.62 7.12 17.25
CA PHE A 322 19.76 6.40 16.67
C PHE A 322 20.95 6.26 17.63
N SER A 323 21.18 7.22 18.52
CA SER A 323 22.39 7.33 19.35
C SER A 323 22.61 6.13 20.28
N LYS A 324 21.53 5.53 20.79
CA LYS A 324 21.57 4.43 21.78
C LYS A 324 22.20 3.14 21.24
N ALA A 325 22.20 2.95 19.93
CA ALA A 325 22.81 1.78 19.28
C ALA A 325 24.35 1.89 19.14
N GLY A 326 24.94 3.02 19.49
CA GLY A 326 26.38 3.27 19.48
C GLY A 326 27.00 3.47 18.09
N ARG A 327 26.23 3.27 17.02
CA ARG A 327 26.60 3.55 15.64
C ARG A 327 25.38 3.92 14.81
N LEU A 328 25.56 4.85 13.87
CA LEU A 328 24.56 5.15 12.86
C LEU A 328 24.54 4.05 11.79
N ALA A 329 23.35 3.81 11.22
CA ALA A 329 23.21 2.97 10.03
C ALA A 329 24.07 3.53 8.87
N PRO A 330 24.57 2.67 7.96
CA PRO A 330 25.40 3.14 6.86
C PRO A 330 24.63 4.12 5.95
N ARG A 331 25.33 5.13 5.44
CA ARG A 331 24.74 6.15 4.55
C ARG A 331 24.04 5.57 3.31
N LYS A 332 24.57 4.46 2.79
CA LYS A 332 24.07 3.81 1.56
C LYS A 332 23.00 2.74 1.81
N THR A 333 22.70 2.44 3.07
CA THR A 333 21.72 1.42 3.46
C THR A 333 21.02 1.85 4.74
N ALA A 334 19.94 2.62 4.57
CA ALA A 334 19.15 3.18 5.67
C ALA A 334 18.25 2.15 6.39
N ASP A 335 18.30 0.87 5.98
CA ASP A 335 17.39 -0.16 6.51
C ASP A 335 17.31 -0.12 8.05
N TYR A 336 18.46 -0.10 8.74
CA TYR A 336 18.48 -0.01 10.20
C TYR A 336 18.17 1.39 10.76
N ALA A 337 18.29 2.45 9.98
CA ALA A 337 17.82 3.77 10.41
C ALA A 337 16.29 3.78 10.52
N PHE A 338 15.59 3.23 9.54
CA PHE A 338 14.13 3.04 9.61
C PHE A 338 13.74 2.13 10.78
N ILE A 339 14.42 0.99 10.96
CA ILE A 339 14.14 0.07 12.07
C ILE A 339 14.29 0.78 13.43
N LEU A 340 15.37 1.52 13.65
CA LEU A 340 15.59 2.25 14.90
C LEU A 340 14.55 3.36 15.12
N HIS A 341 14.19 4.09 14.06
CA HIS A 341 13.13 5.10 14.11
C HIS A 341 11.78 4.47 14.51
N MET A 342 11.40 3.37 13.90
CA MET A 342 10.17 2.66 14.23
C MET A 342 10.16 2.14 15.67
N ILE A 343 11.28 1.59 16.14
CA ILE A 343 11.43 1.14 17.54
C ILE A 343 11.34 2.33 18.50
N TYR A 344 11.87 3.48 18.14
CA TYR A 344 11.74 4.70 18.95
C TYR A 344 10.27 5.03 19.20
N HIS A 345 9.45 5.00 18.15
CA HIS A 345 8.02 5.29 18.19
C HIS A 345 7.14 4.14 18.69
N LEU A 346 7.69 2.95 18.92
CA LEU A 346 6.93 1.83 19.46
C LEU A 346 6.71 2.03 20.96
N ASN A 347 5.48 1.91 21.45
CA ASN A 347 5.21 1.93 22.89
C ASN A 347 5.68 0.61 23.57
N GLU A 348 5.71 0.59 24.91
CA GLU A 348 6.22 -0.55 25.67
C GLU A 348 5.41 -1.85 25.43
N GLY A 349 4.10 -1.76 25.25
CA GLY A 349 3.22 -2.90 24.99
C GLY A 349 2.95 -3.17 23.52
N GLY A 350 3.53 -2.35 22.62
CA GLY A 350 3.24 -2.38 21.21
C GLY A 350 3.99 -3.48 20.45
N THR A 351 3.52 -3.72 19.22
CA THR A 351 4.16 -4.62 18.27
C THR A 351 4.52 -3.88 16.99
N MET A 352 5.75 -4.05 16.52
CA MET A 352 6.23 -3.54 15.25
C MET A 352 6.48 -4.70 14.30
N ALA A 353 6.04 -4.58 13.05
CA ALA A 353 6.36 -5.50 11.97
C ALA A 353 6.76 -4.72 10.71
N CYS A 354 7.93 -5.01 10.15
CA CYS A 354 8.39 -4.36 8.93
C CYS A 354 8.99 -5.33 7.93
N VAL A 355 8.83 -4.99 6.65
CA VAL A 355 9.50 -5.70 5.55
C VAL A 355 10.94 -5.20 5.45
N ALA A 356 11.87 -6.12 5.22
CA ALA A 356 13.28 -5.79 5.01
C ALA A 356 13.93 -6.76 4.01
N PRO A 357 15.01 -6.34 3.31
CA PRO A 357 15.81 -7.24 2.50
C PRO A 357 16.62 -8.19 3.39
N HIS A 358 16.84 -9.43 2.97
CA HIS A 358 17.60 -10.43 3.76
C HIS A 358 18.97 -9.93 4.23
N GLY A 359 19.57 -8.96 3.52
CA GLY A 359 20.86 -8.38 3.89
C GLY A 359 20.94 -7.87 5.33
N VAL A 360 19.84 -7.34 5.90
CA VAL A 360 19.78 -6.84 7.28
C VAL A 360 20.04 -7.95 8.32
N LEU A 361 19.80 -9.21 7.96
CA LEU A 361 19.95 -10.36 8.84
C LEU A 361 21.42 -10.69 9.11
N PHE A 362 22.35 -10.38 8.18
CA PHE A 362 23.73 -10.87 8.27
C PHE A 362 24.82 -9.85 7.91
N ARG A 363 24.51 -8.69 7.33
CA ARG A 363 25.54 -7.69 7.05
C ARG A 363 26.28 -7.30 8.32
N GLY A 364 27.60 -7.16 8.22
CA GLY A 364 28.49 -6.81 9.32
C GLY A 364 28.60 -5.30 9.57
N ASN A 365 29.74 -4.87 10.12
CA ASN A 365 30.07 -3.46 10.41
C ASN A 365 28.98 -2.76 11.26
N ALA A 366 28.54 -1.58 10.86
CA ALA A 366 27.55 -0.78 11.61
C ALA A 366 26.23 -1.52 11.79
N GLU A 367 25.72 -2.21 10.75
CA GLU A 367 24.48 -2.97 10.83
C GLU A 367 24.59 -4.13 11.82
N GLY A 368 25.74 -4.83 11.87
CA GLY A 368 26.03 -5.88 12.86
C GLY A 368 26.02 -5.35 14.29
N VAL A 369 26.58 -4.15 14.53
CA VAL A 369 26.58 -3.50 15.86
C VAL A 369 25.16 -3.17 16.30
N ILE A 370 24.36 -2.57 15.41
CA ILE A 370 22.96 -2.22 15.70
C ILE A 370 22.13 -3.49 15.96
N ARG A 371 22.28 -4.50 15.13
CA ARG A 371 21.57 -5.78 15.28
C ARG A 371 21.89 -6.45 16.61
N ARG A 372 23.18 -6.51 16.97
CA ARG A 372 23.62 -7.04 18.27
C ARG A 372 23.05 -6.23 19.43
N PHE A 373 23.03 -4.90 19.35
CA PHE A 373 22.40 -4.04 20.35
C PHE A 373 20.92 -4.35 20.56
N LEU A 374 20.17 -4.52 19.47
CA LEU A 374 18.74 -4.81 19.52
C LEU A 374 18.42 -6.19 20.11
N ILE A 375 19.32 -7.17 19.95
CA ILE A 375 19.16 -8.52 20.47
C ILE A 375 19.73 -8.62 21.89
N GLU A 376 21.04 -8.38 22.06
CA GLU A 376 21.75 -8.64 23.32
C GLU A 376 21.40 -7.64 24.43
N LYS A 377 21.31 -6.33 24.09
CA LYS A 377 21.10 -5.26 25.07
C LYS A 377 19.63 -4.93 25.29
N LYS A 378 18.81 -5.09 24.28
CA LYS A 378 17.41 -4.70 24.31
C LYS A 378 16.42 -5.86 24.29
N ASN A 379 16.83 -7.00 23.75
CA ASN A 379 15.96 -8.15 23.53
C ASN A 379 14.64 -7.78 22.84
N TYR A 380 14.71 -6.94 21.79
CA TYR A 380 13.52 -6.47 21.10
C TYR A 380 13.10 -7.33 19.90
N VAL A 381 14.00 -8.13 19.33
CA VAL A 381 13.70 -8.99 18.16
C VAL A 381 12.82 -10.15 18.59
N ASP A 382 11.59 -10.21 18.09
CA ASP A 382 10.60 -11.22 18.45
C ASP A 382 10.51 -12.37 17.44
N ALA A 383 10.46 -12.03 16.13
CA ALA A 383 10.44 -13.04 15.08
C ALA A 383 11.07 -12.55 13.78
N ILE A 384 11.51 -13.51 12.96
CA ILE A 384 12.01 -13.32 11.60
C ILE A 384 11.27 -14.28 10.68
N ILE A 385 10.59 -13.76 9.66
CA ILE A 385 9.74 -14.53 8.76
C ILE A 385 10.26 -14.33 7.33
N GLY A 386 10.84 -15.36 6.73
CA GLY A 386 11.29 -15.36 5.35
C GLY A 386 10.11 -15.43 4.40
N LEU A 387 10.04 -14.54 3.44
CA LEU A 387 8.99 -14.49 2.42
C LEU A 387 9.48 -15.14 1.11
N PRO A 388 8.57 -15.62 0.25
CA PRO A 388 8.92 -16.07 -1.09
C PRO A 388 9.61 -14.97 -1.90
N ALA A 389 10.59 -15.35 -2.72
CA ALA A 389 11.16 -14.45 -3.71
C ALA A 389 10.08 -14.02 -4.72
N ASN A 390 10.31 -12.94 -5.45
CA ASN A 390 9.40 -12.47 -6.51
C ASN A 390 7.96 -12.14 -6.04
N ILE A 391 7.78 -11.74 -4.77
CA ILE A 391 6.46 -11.36 -4.25
C ILE A 391 6.18 -9.87 -4.43
N PHE A 392 7.21 -9.04 -4.43
CA PHE A 392 7.11 -7.59 -4.62
C PHE A 392 7.20 -7.22 -6.10
N TYR A 393 6.46 -6.17 -6.49
CA TYR A 393 6.53 -5.65 -7.84
C TYR A 393 7.92 -5.07 -8.14
N GLY A 394 8.43 -5.36 -9.32
CA GLY A 394 9.69 -4.77 -9.82
C GLY A 394 10.99 -5.27 -9.17
N THR A 395 10.93 -6.19 -8.23
CA THR A 395 12.12 -6.81 -7.61
C THR A 395 11.97 -8.32 -7.43
N SER A 396 13.07 -9.04 -7.67
CA SER A 396 13.16 -10.48 -7.37
C SER A 396 13.91 -10.77 -6.07
N ILE A 397 14.29 -9.73 -5.32
CA ILE A 397 15.09 -9.85 -4.09
C ILE A 397 14.25 -10.58 -3.04
N PRO A 398 14.78 -11.63 -2.40
CA PRO A 398 14.12 -12.26 -1.27
C PRO A 398 14.06 -11.28 -0.09
N THR A 399 12.90 -11.23 0.55
CA THR A 399 12.60 -10.34 1.67
C THR A 399 12.17 -11.12 2.89
N CYS A 400 12.22 -10.48 4.04
CA CYS A 400 11.70 -11.02 5.29
C CYS A 400 10.84 -9.98 6.02
N ILE A 401 9.99 -10.44 6.92
CA ILE A 401 9.34 -9.61 7.92
C ILE A 401 10.14 -9.73 9.21
N LEU A 402 10.51 -8.59 9.79
CA LEU A 402 11.09 -8.47 11.11
C LEU A 402 10.01 -8.02 12.08
N VAL A 403 9.87 -8.73 13.18
CA VAL A 403 8.92 -8.40 14.24
C VAL A 403 9.69 -8.00 15.50
N PHE A 404 9.30 -6.87 16.09
CA PHE A 404 9.92 -6.32 17.30
C PHE A 404 8.85 -6.04 18.36
N LYS A 405 9.21 -6.27 19.62
CA LYS A 405 8.43 -5.94 20.82
C LYS A 405 9.35 -5.43 21.91
N LYS A 406 8.93 -4.42 22.67
CA LYS A 406 9.68 -3.94 23.84
C LYS A 406 9.39 -4.74 25.10
N CYS A 407 8.21 -5.33 25.20
CA CYS A 407 7.72 -6.07 26.38
C CYS A 407 8.22 -7.52 26.50
N ARG A 408 9.26 -7.91 25.77
CA ARG A 408 9.82 -9.27 25.83
C ARG A 408 10.50 -9.55 27.18
N LYS A 409 10.38 -10.80 27.64
CA LYS A 409 11.08 -11.28 28.83
C LYS A 409 12.52 -11.68 28.49
N GLU A 410 13.39 -11.73 29.48
CA GLU A 410 14.81 -12.04 29.30
C GLU A 410 15.08 -13.41 28.66
N ASP A 411 14.19 -14.38 28.89
CA ASP A 411 14.28 -15.77 28.40
C ASP A 411 13.42 -16.05 27.16
N ASP A 412 12.78 -15.05 26.59
CA ASP A 412 11.96 -15.23 25.38
C ASP A 412 12.83 -15.60 24.18
N ASN A 413 12.48 -16.69 23.51
CA ASN A 413 13.12 -17.16 22.29
C ASN A 413 12.76 -16.29 21.08
N ILE A 414 13.63 -16.24 20.08
CA ILE A 414 13.36 -15.61 18.78
C ILE A 414 12.77 -16.68 17.85
N LEU A 415 11.61 -16.39 17.27
CA LEU A 415 10.96 -17.29 16.32
C LEU A 415 11.47 -17.03 14.90
N PHE A 416 11.97 -18.08 14.25
CA PHE A 416 12.31 -18.08 12.84
C PHE A 416 11.26 -18.86 12.06
N ILE A 417 10.75 -18.30 10.97
CA ILE A 417 9.82 -18.96 10.03
C ILE A 417 10.40 -18.86 8.63
N ASP A 418 10.55 -19.97 7.95
CA ASP A 418 10.89 -20.01 6.53
C ASP A 418 9.64 -20.28 5.69
N ALA A 419 9.01 -19.22 5.23
CA ALA A 419 7.87 -19.30 4.31
C ALA A 419 8.30 -19.13 2.83
N SER A 420 9.57 -19.27 2.51
CA SER A 420 10.11 -19.08 1.15
C SER A 420 9.50 -20.00 0.09
N LYS A 421 8.96 -21.16 0.51
CA LYS A 421 8.29 -22.14 -0.35
C LYS A 421 6.74 -22.00 -0.35
N GLU A 422 6.18 -21.12 0.48
CA GLU A 422 4.73 -20.94 0.64
C GLU A 422 4.17 -19.99 -0.41
N PHE A 423 4.01 -20.42 -1.66
CA PHE A 423 3.45 -19.60 -2.72
C PHE A 423 2.82 -20.43 -3.84
N GLU A 424 1.99 -19.79 -4.61
CA GLU A 424 1.55 -20.22 -5.93
C GLU A 424 2.27 -19.41 -7.01
N LYS A 425 2.86 -20.11 -7.98
CA LYS A 425 3.52 -19.44 -9.10
C LYS A 425 2.48 -18.92 -10.09
N VAL A 426 2.45 -17.60 -10.28
CA VAL A 426 1.66 -16.92 -11.30
C VAL A 426 2.62 -16.42 -12.41
N LYS A 427 2.09 -16.11 -13.60
CA LYS A 427 2.88 -15.84 -14.82
C LYS A 427 4.19 -15.03 -14.61
N THR A 428 4.16 -13.98 -13.81
CA THR A 428 5.30 -13.06 -13.60
C THR A 428 5.73 -12.90 -12.15
N GLN A 429 4.95 -13.43 -11.20
CA GLN A 429 5.18 -13.27 -9.75
C GLN A 429 4.84 -14.54 -8.98
N ASN A 430 5.33 -14.62 -7.75
CA ASN A 430 4.85 -15.56 -6.77
C ASN A 430 3.73 -14.91 -5.96
N LYS A 431 2.70 -15.65 -5.61
CA LYS A 431 1.54 -15.15 -4.88
C LYS A 431 1.25 -15.98 -3.64
N LEU A 432 1.12 -15.31 -2.50
CA LEU A 432 0.61 -15.94 -1.29
C LEU A 432 -0.91 -16.14 -1.42
N ARG A 433 -1.39 -17.34 -1.06
CA ARG A 433 -2.81 -17.63 -0.98
C ARG A 433 -3.28 -17.54 0.48
N PRO A 434 -4.60 -17.46 0.75
CA PRO A 434 -5.11 -17.36 2.11
C PRO A 434 -4.55 -18.43 3.08
N GLN A 435 -4.39 -19.68 2.61
CA GLN A 435 -3.81 -20.76 3.42
C GLN A 435 -2.34 -20.51 3.79
N HIS A 436 -1.54 -19.89 2.90
CA HIS A 436 -0.15 -19.57 3.18
C HIS A 436 -0.05 -18.45 4.23
N ILE A 437 -0.89 -17.42 4.11
CA ILE A 437 -0.99 -16.32 5.08
C ILE A 437 -1.38 -16.88 6.44
N GLN A 438 -2.44 -17.72 6.48
CA GLN A 438 -2.94 -18.31 7.71
C GLN A 438 -1.86 -19.16 8.40
N LYS A 439 -1.13 -20.00 7.63
CA LYS A 439 -0.04 -20.81 8.16
C LYS A 439 1.05 -19.97 8.81
N ILE A 440 1.48 -18.87 8.15
CA ILE A 440 2.48 -17.94 8.68
C ILE A 440 1.99 -17.32 9.99
N VAL A 441 0.78 -16.76 9.98
CA VAL A 441 0.22 -16.03 11.12
C VAL A 441 -0.07 -16.97 12.30
N ASP A 442 -0.61 -18.15 12.06
CA ASP A 442 -0.86 -19.13 13.13
C ASP A 442 0.42 -19.66 13.73
N THR A 443 1.46 -19.94 12.91
CA THR A 443 2.78 -20.34 13.41
C THR A 443 3.38 -19.25 14.29
N TYR A 444 3.25 -17.97 13.90
CA TYR A 444 3.70 -16.85 14.72
C TYR A 444 2.88 -16.72 16.02
N ARG A 445 1.55 -16.80 15.94
CA ARG A 445 0.63 -16.67 17.08
C ARG A 445 0.85 -17.75 18.14
N GLU A 446 1.00 -19.00 17.68
CA GLU A 446 1.18 -20.17 18.54
C GLU A 446 2.65 -20.36 18.98
N ARG A 447 3.58 -19.60 18.39
CA ARG A 447 5.03 -19.75 18.55
C ARG A 447 5.45 -21.22 18.35
N LYS A 448 4.93 -21.81 17.28
CA LYS A 448 5.03 -23.24 17.03
C LYS A 448 6.34 -23.60 16.34
N GLU A 449 7.01 -24.64 16.85
CA GLU A 449 8.15 -25.25 16.18
C GLU A 449 7.65 -26.32 15.20
N ILE A 450 8.03 -26.20 13.93
CA ILE A 450 7.61 -27.09 12.84
C ILE A 450 8.85 -27.46 12.04
N GLU A 451 9.10 -28.77 11.92
CA GLU A 451 10.23 -29.28 11.17
C GLU A 451 10.29 -28.70 9.76
N LYS A 452 11.48 -28.26 9.34
CA LYS A 452 11.78 -27.64 8.03
C LYS A 452 10.99 -26.34 7.73
N TYR A 453 10.32 -25.75 8.73
CA TYR A 453 9.50 -24.57 8.54
C TYR A 453 9.71 -23.48 9.59
N SER A 454 9.76 -23.85 10.87
CA SER A 454 9.95 -22.86 11.95
C SER A 454 10.77 -23.41 13.11
N HIS A 455 11.54 -22.51 13.75
CA HIS A 455 12.41 -22.84 14.89
C HIS A 455 12.35 -21.73 15.94
N LEU A 456 12.36 -22.12 17.22
CA LEU A 456 12.44 -21.23 18.38
C LEU A 456 13.87 -21.16 18.90
N ALA A 457 14.65 -20.24 18.37
CA ALA A 457 16.05 -20.07 18.76
C ALA A 457 16.16 -19.38 20.12
N THR A 458 16.96 -19.94 21.01
CA THR A 458 17.33 -19.29 22.27
C THR A 458 18.29 -18.13 22.02
N LEU A 459 18.35 -17.15 22.93
CA LEU A 459 19.33 -16.06 22.83
C LEU A 459 20.77 -16.57 22.86
N GLN A 460 21.03 -17.70 23.54
CA GLN A 460 22.35 -18.34 23.53
C GLN A 460 22.69 -18.88 22.15
N GLU A 461 21.79 -19.59 21.50
CA GLU A 461 21.95 -20.07 20.12
C GLU A 461 22.22 -18.95 19.14
N VAL A 462 21.50 -17.82 19.28
CA VAL A 462 21.71 -16.63 18.45
C VAL A 462 23.07 -16.00 18.72
N ALA A 463 23.55 -15.98 19.96
CA ALA A 463 24.88 -15.48 20.31
C ALA A 463 25.99 -16.41 19.76
N GLU A 464 25.83 -17.74 19.80
CA GLU A 464 26.73 -18.71 19.20
C GLU A 464 26.84 -18.58 17.68
N ASN A 465 25.77 -18.09 17.03
CA ASN A 465 25.72 -17.69 15.62
C ASN A 465 26.25 -16.27 15.35
N ASP A 466 26.93 -15.63 16.30
CA ASP A 466 27.45 -14.25 16.20
C ASP A 466 26.36 -13.22 15.84
N TYR A 467 25.17 -13.39 16.40
CA TYR A 467 23.99 -12.55 16.13
C TYR A 467 23.63 -12.44 14.63
N ASN A 468 24.03 -13.43 13.85
CA ASN A 468 23.63 -13.58 12.47
C ASN A 468 22.25 -14.22 12.42
N LEU A 469 21.27 -13.53 11.88
CA LEU A 469 19.86 -13.94 11.83
C LEU A 469 19.47 -14.58 10.49
N ASN A 470 20.43 -15.02 9.68
CA ASN A 470 20.13 -15.67 8.40
C ASN A 470 19.33 -16.95 8.63
N ILE A 471 18.11 -17.00 8.10
CA ILE A 471 17.10 -18.02 8.40
C ILE A 471 17.61 -19.47 8.21
N PRO A 472 18.37 -19.82 7.15
CA PRO A 472 18.90 -21.18 6.97
C PRO A 472 19.87 -21.66 8.08
N ARG A 473 20.31 -20.78 8.98
CA ARG A 473 21.10 -21.19 10.16
C ARG A 473 20.25 -21.78 11.28
N TYR A 474 18.95 -21.51 11.26
CA TYR A 474 17.98 -21.89 12.29
C TYR A 474 16.92 -22.86 11.77
N VAL A 475 16.53 -22.70 10.51
CA VAL A 475 15.54 -23.58 9.86
C VAL A 475 16.23 -24.32 8.73
N ASP A 476 16.50 -25.62 8.94
CA ASP A 476 17.07 -26.47 7.91
C ASP A 476 15.97 -26.96 6.96
N THR A 477 15.92 -26.37 5.77
CA THR A 477 14.98 -26.74 4.72
C THR A 477 15.58 -27.75 3.72
N PHE A 478 16.73 -28.32 4.01
CA PHE A 478 17.37 -29.28 3.14
C PHE A 478 16.50 -30.54 3.01
N GLU A 479 16.18 -30.89 1.79
CA GLU A 479 15.55 -32.16 1.42
C GLU A 479 16.65 -33.01 0.83
N GLU A 480 16.91 -34.20 1.43
CA GLU A 480 17.76 -35.19 0.79
C GLU A 480 17.15 -35.53 -0.57
N GLU A 481 17.88 -35.25 -1.64
CA GLU A 481 17.47 -35.72 -2.97
C GLU A 481 17.39 -37.22 -2.93
N GLU A 482 16.30 -37.80 -3.42
CA GLU A 482 16.21 -39.24 -3.59
C GLU A 482 17.43 -39.71 -4.40
N PRO A 483 18.18 -40.71 -3.92
CA PRO A 483 19.36 -41.15 -4.63
C PRO A 483 18.97 -41.59 -6.04
N ILE A 484 19.50 -40.92 -7.03
CA ILE A 484 19.23 -41.23 -8.43
C ILE A 484 19.75 -42.66 -8.67
N ASP A 485 18.85 -43.57 -8.98
CA ASP A 485 19.22 -44.92 -9.44
C ASP A 485 19.88 -44.80 -10.82
N ILE A 486 21.20 -44.70 -10.79
CA ILE A 486 22.05 -44.60 -11.99
C ILE A 486 21.77 -45.74 -12.96
N HIS A 487 21.46 -46.95 -12.45
CA HIS A 487 21.17 -48.11 -13.30
C HIS A 487 19.85 -47.97 -14.02
N ALA A 488 18.81 -47.44 -13.36
CA ALA A 488 17.51 -47.15 -13.97
C ALA A 488 17.64 -46.08 -15.04
N VAL A 489 18.33 -44.98 -14.74
CA VAL A 489 18.57 -43.87 -15.67
C VAL A 489 19.41 -44.33 -16.88
N MET A 490 20.47 -45.14 -16.67
CA MET A 490 21.27 -45.68 -17.76
C MET A 490 20.48 -46.65 -18.65
N LYS A 491 19.52 -47.36 -18.09
CA LYS A 491 18.61 -48.23 -18.86
C LYS A 491 17.67 -47.41 -19.72
N GLU A 492 17.09 -46.36 -19.16
CA GLU A 492 16.19 -45.45 -19.87
C GLU A 492 16.92 -44.72 -21.01
N ILE A 493 18.15 -44.26 -20.77
CA ILE A 493 19.00 -43.67 -21.83
C ILE A 493 19.19 -44.65 -22.99
N LYS A 494 19.55 -45.91 -22.70
CA LYS A 494 19.72 -46.92 -23.75
C LYS A 494 18.44 -47.19 -24.55
N GLU A 495 17.29 -47.23 -23.87
CA GLU A 495 16.00 -47.41 -24.52
C GLU A 495 15.65 -46.20 -25.41
N LEU A 496 15.94 -44.98 -24.97
CA LEU A 496 15.75 -43.76 -25.76
C LEU A 496 16.71 -43.66 -26.96
N GLU A 497 17.97 -44.07 -26.77
CA GLU A 497 18.96 -44.16 -27.87
C GLU A 497 18.54 -45.19 -28.95
N ALA A 498 17.99 -46.34 -28.54
CA ALA A 498 17.45 -47.35 -29.48
C ALA A 498 16.25 -46.80 -30.26
N LYS A 499 15.28 -46.15 -29.58
CA LYS A 499 14.13 -45.50 -30.22
C LYS A 499 14.58 -44.39 -31.19
N ARG A 500 15.59 -43.62 -30.81
CA ARG A 500 16.17 -42.58 -31.67
C ARG A 500 16.74 -43.18 -32.94
N ALA A 501 17.52 -44.27 -32.83
CA ALA A 501 18.16 -44.95 -33.95
C ALA A 501 17.12 -45.53 -34.92
N ASP A 502 15.95 -46.00 -34.43
CA ASP A 502 14.85 -46.48 -35.26
C ASP A 502 14.14 -45.31 -35.98
N LEU A 503 13.90 -44.20 -35.28
CA LEU A 503 13.30 -42.99 -35.90
C LEU A 503 14.24 -42.37 -36.96
N ASP A 504 15.55 -42.35 -36.72
CA ASP A 504 16.53 -41.88 -37.66
C ASP A 504 16.52 -42.71 -38.96
N LYS A 505 16.32 -44.05 -38.89
CA LYS A 505 16.15 -44.93 -40.04
C LYS A 505 14.85 -44.68 -40.79
N GLU A 506 13.74 -44.42 -40.07
CA GLU A 506 12.46 -44.05 -40.72
C GLU A 506 12.62 -42.73 -41.46
N ILE A 507 13.24 -41.71 -40.85
CA ILE A 507 13.50 -40.41 -41.47
C ILE A 507 14.39 -40.60 -42.74
N GLU A 508 15.45 -41.41 -42.67
CA GLU A 508 16.30 -41.73 -43.85
C GLU A 508 15.48 -42.41 -44.94
N GLY A 509 14.54 -43.31 -44.58
CA GLY A 509 13.60 -43.93 -45.52
C GLY A 509 12.74 -42.89 -46.23
N TYR A 510 12.09 -41.99 -45.51
CA TYR A 510 11.27 -40.91 -46.06
C TYR A 510 12.07 -39.92 -46.92
N LEU A 511 13.29 -39.59 -46.52
CA LEU A 511 14.16 -38.70 -47.28
C LEU A 511 14.55 -39.34 -48.63
N LYS A 512 14.80 -40.67 -48.68
CA LYS A 512 15.05 -41.40 -49.92
C LYS A 512 13.82 -41.47 -50.83
N GLU A 513 12.62 -41.69 -50.27
CA GLU A 513 11.37 -41.67 -51.02
C GLU A 513 11.06 -40.31 -51.63
N LEU A 514 11.44 -39.23 -50.95
CA LEU A 514 11.29 -37.85 -51.42
C LEU A 514 12.42 -37.35 -52.35
N GLY A 515 13.43 -38.21 -52.60
CA GLY A 515 14.58 -37.85 -53.45
C GLY A 515 15.47 -36.78 -52.83
N LEU A 516 15.52 -36.63 -51.48
CA LEU A 516 16.25 -35.63 -50.71
C LEU A 516 17.48 -36.21 -49.98
N ALA A 517 17.74 -37.51 -50.14
CA ALA A 517 18.90 -38.22 -49.56
C ALA A 517 19.57 -39.13 -50.61
#